data_53b89ae10295bca4cb4665edae790a56
#
_entry.id   53b89ae10295bca4cb4665edae790a56
#
_cell.length_a   1.000
_cell.length_b   1.000
_cell.length_c   1.000
_cell.angle_alpha   90.00
_cell.angle_beta   90.00
_cell.angle_gamma   90.00
#
_symmetry.space_group_name_H-M   'P 1'
#
loop_
_entity.id
_entity.type
_entity.pdbx_description
1 polymer ?
#
loop_
_entity_poly.entity_id
_entity_poly.type
_entity_poly.pdbx_seq_one_letter_code
_entity_poly.pdbx_strand_id
1 'polypeptide(L)'
;MPLMKFPSPRRTLRSREGAEIAPRKSMGQNFLVDESISKWIADQIQPDDAPLVVEIGPGMGALTEHLIGRPRKLVLIEKDYQLAPELKRRFEDRADIEVIAEDATRIDLRPWFQHGPVQLIGNLPYSVGGEILKHWLALPTPVSSAVFMLQKEVCDRLAAKCGDDAYGGLSLLVQKDWEVETLRIVPPEVFNPKPKVDSAVIRITPRDPASLPVFDRVLFDRLVRMGFSQRRKQLKNLLPEPPQSWQALVEALGVPAAIRAEELSLEKWVQIARWYENRTEADAGQKACEVFDVVNERNEVIGQRTRGEVHREKLLHRAVHIFVINSRGKIYLQQRSHLKDVSPLKWDSSAAGHLDAGESYADSAVRELKEEIGIDVEATELAAEIPAGDNTDHEFVELRLAKHDGPIRCLPEEIACGEWFTPEDIDAWVNARPQDFAKGFVTCWKAWRAKA
;
A
#
# COMPACT_ATOMS: atom_id res chain seq x y z
N MET A 1 -17.31 34.71 -27.81
CA MET A 1 -15.94 34.21 -28.01
C MET A 1 -16.00 33.19 -29.14
N PRO A 2 -15.19 33.32 -30.20
CA PRO A 2 -15.25 32.38 -31.34
C PRO A 2 -14.63 31.05 -30.89
N LEU A 3 -15.32 29.95 -31.23
CA LEU A 3 -14.89 28.58 -31.08
C LEU A 3 -13.55 28.39 -31.79
N MET A 4 -12.48 28.08 -31.00
CA MET A 4 -11.21 27.64 -31.57
C MET A 4 -11.46 26.39 -32.42
N LYS A 5 -11.22 26.49 -33.72
CA LYS A 5 -11.16 25.35 -34.61
C LYS A 5 -9.94 24.52 -34.26
N PHE A 6 -10.17 23.35 -33.66
CA PHE A 6 -9.12 22.35 -33.47
C PHE A 6 -8.63 21.86 -34.84
N PRO A 7 -7.31 21.68 -35.02
CA PRO A 7 -6.77 21.14 -36.25
C PRO A 7 -7.29 19.72 -36.51
N SER A 8 -7.60 19.40 -37.73
CA SER A 8 -8.13 18.12 -38.19
C SER A 8 -7.24 16.94 -37.78
N PRO A 9 -7.78 15.85 -37.21
CA PRO A 9 -6.99 14.73 -36.67
C PRO A 9 -6.59 13.76 -37.81
N ARG A 10 -5.62 14.13 -38.62
CA ARG A 10 -4.89 13.22 -39.51
C ARG A 10 -3.39 13.32 -39.27
N ARG A 11 -2.95 13.05 -38.05
CA ARG A 11 -1.58 12.58 -37.83
C ARG A 11 -1.63 11.05 -37.79
N THR A 12 -1.21 10.42 -38.88
CA THR A 12 -0.81 9.02 -38.89
C THR A 12 0.27 8.87 -37.84
N LEU A 13 0.04 8.03 -36.82
CA LEU A 13 1.05 7.73 -35.83
C LEU A 13 2.19 7.01 -36.55
N ARG A 14 3.36 7.64 -36.62
CA ARG A 14 4.55 7.08 -37.26
C ARG A 14 5.63 6.89 -36.21
N SER A 15 6.33 5.75 -36.30
CA SER A 15 7.61 5.60 -35.63
C SER A 15 8.60 6.67 -36.15
N ARG A 16 9.71 6.89 -35.43
CA ARG A 16 10.79 7.76 -35.92
C ARG A 16 11.31 7.36 -37.30
N GLU A 17 11.21 6.07 -37.65
CA GLU A 17 11.59 5.53 -38.96
C GLU A 17 10.48 5.63 -40.01
N GLY A 18 9.37 6.29 -39.70
CA GLY A 18 8.27 6.49 -40.63
C GLY A 18 7.29 5.31 -40.78
N ALA A 19 7.49 4.22 -40.05
CA ALA A 19 6.56 3.11 -40.04
C ALA A 19 5.22 3.51 -39.39
N GLU A 20 4.09 3.18 -40.04
CA GLU A 20 2.76 3.40 -39.48
C GLU A 20 2.48 2.39 -38.36
N ILE A 21 2.27 2.90 -37.14
CA ILE A 21 1.83 2.08 -36.02
C ILE A 21 0.32 2.21 -35.91
N ALA A 22 -0.38 1.11 -36.19
CA ALA A 22 -1.83 1.05 -36.11
C ALA A 22 -2.29 0.72 -34.68
N PRO A 23 -3.22 1.49 -34.09
CA PRO A 23 -3.81 1.19 -32.80
C PRO A 23 -4.48 -0.18 -32.77
N ARG A 24 -4.24 -0.96 -31.73
CA ARG A 24 -4.83 -2.29 -31.56
C ARG A 24 -6.12 -2.21 -30.78
N LYS A 25 -7.25 -2.45 -31.45
CA LYS A 25 -8.58 -2.46 -30.81
C LYS A 25 -8.69 -3.50 -29.70
N SER A 26 -8.02 -4.65 -29.83
CA SER A 26 -7.98 -5.71 -28.81
C SER A 26 -7.28 -5.29 -27.51
N MET A 27 -6.45 -4.26 -27.54
CA MET A 27 -5.76 -3.69 -26.38
C MET A 27 -6.43 -2.42 -25.85
N GLY A 28 -7.55 -1.98 -26.45
CA GLY A 28 -8.26 -0.77 -26.03
C GLY A 28 -7.44 0.52 -26.18
N GLN A 29 -6.49 0.55 -27.14
CA GLN A 29 -5.59 1.67 -27.34
C GLN A 29 -6.30 2.90 -27.90
N ASN A 30 -6.25 4.02 -27.17
CA ASN A 30 -6.64 5.35 -27.62
C ASN A 30 -5.46 6.28 -27.31
N PHE A 31 -4.68 6.64 -28.31
CA PHE A 31 -3.49 7.46 -28.12
C PHE A 31 -3.87 8.94 -27.98
N LEU A 32 -3.34 9.58 -26.95
CA LEU A 32 -3.48 11.00 -26.74
C LEU A 32 -2.66 11.74 -27.81
N VAL A 33 -3.29 12.66 -28.53
CA VAL A 33 -2.66 13.41 -29.65
C VAL A 33 -2.63 14.92 -29.43
N ASP A 34 -3.25 15.40 -28.35
CA ASP A 34 -3.21 16.79 -27.95
C ASP A 34 -2.02 17.03 -27.01
N GLU A 35 -1.04 17.78 -27.51
CA GLU A 35 0.20 18.06 -26.79
C GLU A 35 -0.03 18.93 -25.53
N SER A 36 -1.02 19.84 -25.56
CA SER A 36 -1.34 20.69 -24.42
C SER A 36 -1.92 19.89 -23.24
N ILE A 37 -2.73 18.88 -23.55
CA ILE A 37 -3.29 17.95 -22.56
C ILE A 37 -2.19 17.03 -22.03
N SER A 38 -1.34 16.47 -22.94
CA SER A 38 -0.22 15.61 -22.53
C SER A 38 0.72 16.33 -21.56
N LYS A 39 1.11 17.56 -21.94
CA LYS A 39 1.95 18.40 -21.08
C LYS A 39 1.26 18.68 -19.74
N TRP A 40 -0.01 19.06 -19.76
CA TRP A 40 -0.76 19.37 -18.54
C TRP A 40 -0.85 18.16 -17.61
N ILE A 41 -1.06 16.94 -18.14
CA ILE A 41 -1.08 15.70 -17.34
C ILE A 41 0.30 15.45 -16.73
N ALA A 42 1.37 15.55 -17.52
CA ALA A 42 2.74 15.38 -17.04
C ALA A 42 3.12 16.41 -15.96
N ASP A 43 2.59 17.64 -16.05
CA ASP A 43 2.80 18.70 -15.06
C ASP A 43 2.11 18.41 -13.70
N GLN A 44 1.25 17.39 -13.61
CA GLN A 44 0.65 16.94 -12.35
C GLN A 44 1.60 16.07 -11.51
N ILE A 45 2.68 15.57 -12.09
CA ILE A 45 3.74 14.86 -11.37
C ILE A 45 4.64 15.86 -10.67
N GLN A 46 4.97 15.57 -9.41
CA GLN A 46 5.86 16.38 -8.57
C GLN A 46 7.18 15.62 -8.38
N PRO A 47 8.16 15.80 -9.30
CA PRO A 47 9.38 14.97 -9.32
C PRO A 47 10.27 15.16 -8.09
N ASP A 48 10.18 16.32 -7.43
CA ASP A 48 10.98 16.61 -6.23
C ASP A 48 10.58 15.74 -5.03
N ASP A 49 9.34 15.25 -5.02
CA ASP A 49 8.80 14.41 -3.95
C ASP A 49 9.07 12.91 -4.18
N ALA A 50 9.45 12.51 -5.41
CA ALA A 50 9.74 11.12 -5.73
C ALA A 50 10.93 10.98 -6.70
N PRO A 51 11.96 10.24 -6.31
CA PRO A 51 13.11 10.01 -7.19
C PRO A 51 12.78 9.11 -8.39
N LEU A 52 11.66 8.37 -8.33
CA LEU A 52 11.22 7.43 -9.35
C LEU A 52 9.80 7.75 -9.83
N VAL A 53 9.66 7.95 -11.14
CA VAL A 53 8.37 8.04 -11.83
C VAL A 53 8.20 6.82 -12.72
N VAL A 54 7.01 6.22 -12.67
CA VAL A 54 6.64 5.06 -13.50
C VAL A 54 5.48 5.45 -14.40
N GLU A 55 5.69 5.41 -15.70
CA GLU A 55 4.64 5.55 -16.69
C GLU A 55 4.10 4.19 -17.09
N ILE A 56 2.81 3.96 -16.87
CA ILE A 56 2.12 2.72 -17.25
C ILE A 56 1.41 2.94 -18.59
N GLY A 57 1.79 2.15 -19.61
CA GLY A 57 1.26 2.25 -20.95
C GLY A 57 1.67 3.53 -21.67
N PRO A 58 2.98 3.81 -21.83
CA PRO A 58 3.47 5.02 -22.51
C PRO A 58 3.00 5.12 -23.96
N GLY A 59 2.66 3.99 -24.58
CA GLY A 59 2.20 3.96 -25.96
C GLY A 59 3.23 4.57 -26.90
N MET A 60 2.86 5.66 -27.58
CA MET A 60 3.76 6.42 -28.47
C MET A 60 4.62 7.46 -27.72
N GLY A 61 4.53 7.50 -26.38
CA GLY A 61 5.32 8.42 -25.57
C GLY A 61 4.73 9.82 -25.41
N ALA A 62 3.41 9.97 -25.54
CA ALA A 62 2.77 11.28 -25.45
C ALA A 62 2.99 11.98 -24.10
N LEU A 63 2.96 11.26 -23.00
CA LEU A 63 3.32 11.79 -21.67
C LEU A 63 4.81 11.74 -21.44
N THR A 64 5.47 10.66 -21.88
CA THR A 64 6.92 10.43 -21.73
C THR A 64 7.74 11.65 -22.16
N GLU A 65 7.44 12.26 -23.31
CA GLU A 65 8.18 13.43 -23.85
C GLU A 65 8.22 14.60 -22.87
N HIS A 66 7.19 14.75 -22.06
CA HIS A 66 7.08 15.84 -21.08
C HIS A 66 7.66 15.45 -19.70
N LEU A 67 7.99 14.16 -19.50
CA LEU A 67 8.60 13.65 -18.26
C LEU A 67 10.11 13.56 -18.33
N ILE A 68 10.69 13.52 -19.54
CA ILE A 68 12.13 13.40 -19.76
C ILE A 68 12.91 14.49 -19.01
N GLY A 69 13.87 14.05 -18.18
CA GLY A 69 14.73 14.95 -17.42
C GLY A 69 14.11 15.57 -16.17
N ARG A 70 12.86 15.23 -15.83
CA ARG A 70 12.22 15.70 -14.59
C ARG A 70 12.55 14.80 -13.38
N PRO A 71 12.23 13.48 -13.36
CA PRO A 71 12.62 12.60 -12.27
C PRO A 71 14.08 12.15 -12.40
N ARG A 72 14.66 11.66 -11.31
CA ARG A 72 15.99 11.01 -11.35
C ARG A 72 15.98 9.74 -12.19
N LYS A 73 14.89 8.98 -12.13
CA LYS A 73 14.67 7.79 -12.94
C LYS A 73 13.22 7.76 -13.44
N LEU A 74 13.07 7.49 -14.74
CA LEU A 74 11.79 7.26 -15.40
C LEU A 74 11.71 5.80 -15.85
N VAL A 75 10.70 5.08 -15.42
CA VAL A 75 10.44 3.70 -15.88
C VAL A 75 9.18 3.68 -16.72
N LEU A 76 9.29 3.09 -17.90
CA LEU A 76 8.20 2.94 -18.87
C LEU A 76 7.79 1.47 -18.90
N ILE A 77 6.55 1.14 -18.54
CA ILE A 77 6.03 -0.22 -18.58
C ILE A 77 5.07 -0.33 -19.76
N GLU A 78 5.47 -1.09 -20.79
CA GLU A 78 4.68 -1.27 -22.00
C GLU A 78 4.48 -2.76 -22.31
N LYS A 79 3.21 -3.16 -22.43
CA LYS A 79 2.80 -4.52 -22.74
C LYS A 79 2.83 -4.83 -24.23
N ASP A 80 2.65 -3.81 -25.08
CA ASP A 80 2.57 -3.99 -26.52
C ASP A 80 3.95 -4.37 -27.09
N TYR A 81 4.05 -5.59 -27.63
CA TYR A 81 5.30 -6.13 -28.18
C TYR A 81 5.84 -5.39 -29.42
N GLN A 82 5.07 -4.46 -30.03
CA GLN A 82 5.54 -3.58 -31.10
C GLN A 82 6.06 -2.27 -30.54
N LEU A 83 5.38 -1.72 -29.53
CA LEU A 83 5.74 -0.42 -28.94
C LEU A 83 6.92 -0.51 -27.98
N ALA A 84 7.01 -1.57 -27.17
CA ALA A 84 8.08 -1.70 -26.20
C ALA A 84 9.49 -1.73 -26.83
N PRO A 85 9.76 -2.48 -27.94
CA PRO A 85 11.04 -2.42 -28.64
C PRO A 85 11.35 -1.04 -29.24
N GLU A 86 10.33 -0.35 -29.75
CA GLU A 86 10.49 1.01 -30.28
C GLU A 86 10.90 2.00 -29.18
N LEU A 87 10.25 1.93 -28.02
CA LEU A 87 10.62 2.74 -26.85
C LEU A 87 12.03 2.42 -26.36
N LYS A 88 12.41 1.13 -26.30
CA LYS A 88 13.77 0.72 -25.93
C LYS A 88 14.81 1.35 -26.86
N ARG A 89 14.62 1.25 -28.17
CA ARG A 89 15.51 1.85 -29.16
C ARG A 89 15.54 3.39 -29.09
N ARG A 90 14.37 4.02 -28.83
CA ARG A 90 14.26 5.48 -28.71
C ARG A 90 15.04 6.05 -27.55
N PHE A 91 15.14 5.31 -26.45
CA PHE A 91 15.75 5.74 -25.21
C PHE A 91 17.02 4.96 -24.84
N GLU A 92 17.64 4.22 -25.81
CA GLU A 92 18.83 3.40 -25.54
C GLU A 92 20.03 4.18 -24.98
N ASP A 93 20.16 5.45 -25.38
CA ASP A 93 21.25 6.34 -24.92
C ASP A 93 20.91 7.07 -23.60
N ARG A 94 19.76 6.78 -22.96
CA ARG A 94 19.28 7.45 -21.77
C ARG A 94 19.38 6.55 -20.54
N ALA A 95 20.44 6.75 -19.73
CA ALA A 95 20.63 5.98 -18.49
C ALA A 95 19.56 6.25 -17.41
N ASP A 96 18.87 7.38 -17.49
CA ASP A 96 17.79 7.79 -16.59
C ASP A 96 16.43 7.22 -16.99
N ILE A 97 16.33 6.52 -18.13
CA ILE A 97 15.08 5.90 -18.62
C ILE A 97 15.24 4.41 -18.76
N GLU A 98 14.33 3.65 -18.16
CA GLU A 98 14.25 2.20 -18.28
C GLU A 98 12.93 1.80 -18.94
N VAL A 99 12.98 0.86 -19.91
CA VAL A 99 11.78 0.33 -20.57
C VAL A 99 11.60 -1.13 -20.23
N ILE A 100 10.50 -1.45 -19.53
CA ILE A 100 10.11 -2.79 -19.15
C ILE A 100 9.00 -3.26 -20.11
N ALA A 101 9.30 -4.31 -20.89
CA ALA A 101 8.35 -4.92 -21.82
C ALA A 101 7.53 -6.00 -21.08
N GLU A 102 6.53 -5.60 -20.30
CA GLU A 102 5.74 -6.50 -19.44
C GLU A 102 4.32 -5.93 -19.21
N ASP A 103 3.43 -6.82 -18.77
CA ASP A 103 2.09 -6.45 -18.29
C ASP A 103 2.19 -5.80 -16.91
N ALA A 104 1.73 -4.55 -16.79
CA ALA A 104 1.76 -3.81 -15.54
C ALA A 104 1.02 -4.51 -14.39
N THR A 105 0.07 -5.41 -14.69
CA THR A 105 -0.64 -6.20 -13.68
C THR A 105 0.17 -7.37 -13.12
N ARG A 106 1.37 -7.62 -13.67
CA ARG A 106 2.24 -8.75 -13.28
C ARG A 106 3.59 -8.31 -12.70
N ILE A 107 3.87 -7.03 -12.69
CA ILE A 107 5.12 -6.50 -12.13
C ILE A 107 5.18 -6.80 -10.62
N ASP A 108 6.31 -7.37 -10.19
CA ASP A 108 6.60 -7.50 -8.75
C ASP A 108 6.99 -6.13 -8.18
N LEU A 109 6.22 -5.64 -7.20
CA LEU A 109 6.45 -4.32 -6.61
C LEU A 109 7.49 -4.33 -5.48
N ARG A 110 7.85 -5.51 -4.96
CA ARG A 110 8.77 -5.62 -3.81
C ARG A 110 10.16 -5.04 -4.06
N PRO A 111 10.81 -5.29 -5.21
CA PRO A 111 12.10 -4.69 -5.51
C PRO A 111 12.07 -3.16 -5.61
N TRP A 112 10.87 -2.56 -5.71
CA TRP A 112 10.74 -1.11 -5.92
C TRP A 112 10.72 -0.31 -4.63
N PHE A 113 10.53 -0.95 -3.47
CA PHE A 113 10.59 -0.28 -2.17
C PHE A 113 11.95 0.41 -1.93
N GLN A 114 13.05 -0.17 -2.42
CA GLN A 114 14.38 0.45 -2.35
C GLN A 114 14.49 1.78 -3.10
N HIS A 115 13.62 2.01 -4.07
CA HIS A 115 13.60 3.21 -4.92
C HIS A 115 12.56 4.24 -4.50
N GLY A 116 11.67 3.88 -3.57
CA GLY A 116 10.55 4.71 -3.16
C GLY A 116 10.94 6.10 -2.64
N PRO A 117 10.01 7.01 -2.53
CA PRO A 117 8.61 6.87 -2.95
C PRO A 117 8.47 6.86 -4.49
N VAL A 118 7.47 6.12 -4.99
CA VAL A 118 7.18 5.97 -6.42
C VAL A 118 5.97 6.80 -6.80
N GLN A 119 6.08 7.60 -7.86
CA GLN A 119 4.93 8.26 -8.48
C GLN A 119 4.53 7.54 -9.76
N LEU A 120 3.24 7.27 -9.91
CA LEU A 120 2.68 6.65 -11.10
C LEU A 120 2.02 7.67 -12.02
N ILE A 121 2.13 7.45 -13.32
CA ILE A 121 1.39 8.20 -14.32
C ILE A 121 0.97 7.27 -15.46
N GLY A 122 -0.14 7.56 -16.12
CA GLY A 122 -0.51 6.83 -17.32
C GLY A 122 -1.86 7.21 -17.89
N ASN A 123 -1.96 7.02 -19.21
CA ASN A 123 -3.22 6.96 -19.94
C ASN A 123 -3.64 5.49 -20.03
N LEU A 124 -4.38 5.00 -19.03
CA LEU A 124 -4.64 3.57 -18.91
C LEU A 124 -5.68 3.07 -19.91
N PRO A 125 -5.44 1.88 -20.53
CA PRO A 125 -6.45 1.24 -21.36
C PRO A 125 -7.72 0.95 -20.56
N TYR A 126 -8.88 1.27 -21.12
CA TYR A 126 -10.17 1.17 -20.44
C TYR A 126 -10.52 -0.22 -19.93
N SER A 127 -10.03 -1.26 -20.63
CA SER A 127 -10.33 -2.66 -20.28
C SER A 127 -9.56 -3.19 -19.07
N VAL A 128 -8.42 -2.59 -18.73
CA VAL A 128 -7.51 -3.12 -17.67
C VAL A 128 -7.18 -2.11 -16.57
N GLY A 129 -7.67 -0.87 -16.70
CA GLY A 129 -7.38 0.19 -15.71
C GLY A 129 -7.73 -0.20 -14.28
N GLY A 130 -8.86 -0.87 -14.07
CA GLY A 130 -9.27 -1.35 -12.75
C GLY A 130 -8.35 -2.42 -12.16
N GLU A 131 -7.79 -3.32 -12.98
CA GLU A 131 -6.83 -4.34 -12.54
C GLU A 131 -5.47 -3.72 -12.20
N ILE A 132 -5.03 -2.75 -13.00
CA ILE A 132 -3.81 -1.98 -12.73
C ILE A 132 -3.94 -1.23 -11.40
N LEU A 133 -5.04 -0.51 -11.19
CA LEU A 133 -5.29 0.20 -9.93
C LEU A 133 -5.26 -0.77 -8.74
N LYS A 134 -5.97 -1.91 -8.85
CA LYS A 134 -6.00 -2.93 -7.80
C LYS A 134 -4.61 -3.47 -7.48
N HIS A 135 -3.76 -3.68 -8.49
CA HIS A 135 -2.44 -4.23 -8.32
C HIS A 135 -1.46 -3.23 -7.69
N TRP A 136 -1.41 -2.00 -8.23
CA TRP A 136 -0.43 -1.00 -7.82
C TRP A 136 -0.78 -0.25 -6.53
N LEU A 137 -2.07 -0.16 -6.19
CA LEU A 137 -2.56 0.55 -5.01
C LEU A 137 -2.89 -0.39 -3.83
N ALA A 138 -2.75 -1.71 -4.00
CA ALA A 138 -2.92 -2.65 -2.88
C ALA A 138 -1.78 -2.47 -1.87
N LEU A 139 -2.15 -2.27 -0.60
CA LEU A 139 -1.16 -2.17 0.47
C LEU A 139 -0.59 -3.57 0.81
N PRO A 140 0.73 -3.66 1.09
CA PRO A 140 1.69 -2.57 1.05
C PRO A 140 2.18 -2.25 -0.38
N THR A 141 2.42 -0.99 -0.64
CA THR A 141 2.93 -0.51 -1.94
C THR A 141 3.97 0.60 -1.75
N PRO A 142 4.99 0.69 -2.64
CA PRO A 142 5.94 1.80 -2.65
C PRO A 142 5.36 3.09 -3.24
N VAL A 143 4.11 3.07 -3.72
CA VAL A 143 3.46 4.18 -4.42
C VAL A 143 3.10 5.29 -3.43
N SER A 144 3.55 6.51 -3.71
CA SER A 144 3.22 7.73 -2.95
C SER A 144 2.17 8.59 -3.61
N SER A 145 2.00 8.48 -4.93
CA SER A 145 0.93 9.16 -5.67
C SER A 145 0.74 8.54 -7.04
N ALA A 146 -0.44 8.72 -7.62
CA ALA A 146 -0.72 8.31 -8.99
C ALA A 146 -1.56 9.38 -9.71
N VAL A 147 -1.23 9.63 -10.98
CA VAL A 147 -1.99 10.49 -11.89
C VAL A 147 -2.41 9.65 -13.08
N PHE A 148 -3.68 9.30 -13.15
CA PHE A 148 -4.20 8.44 -14.22
C PHE A 148 -5.29 9.11 -15.01
N MET A 149 -5.28 8.87 -16.32
CA MET A 149 -6.40 9.15 -17.19
C MET A 149 -7.14 7.84 -17.49
N LEU A 150 -8.45 7.85 -17.23
CA LEU A 150 -9.36 6.70 -17.38
C LEU A 150 -10.69 7.17 -18.02
N GLN A 151 -11.62 6.24 -18.28
CA GLN A 151 -12.99 6.61 -18.61
C GLN A 151 -13.60 7.43 -17.48
N LYS A 152 -14.34 8.49 -17.86
CA LYS A 152 -15.00 9.38 -16.89
C LYS A 152 -15.86 8.61 -15.89
N GLU A 153 -16.64 7.63 -16.34
CA GLU A 153 -17.48 6.79 -15.46
C GLU A 153 -16.66 6.07 -14.38
N VAL A 154 -15.47 5.55 -14.74
CA VAL A 154 -14.58 4.89 -13.76
C VAL A 154 -14.03 5.90 -12.76
N CYS A 155 -13.63 7.07 -13.24
CA CYS A 155 -13.16 8.16 -12.37
C CYS A 155 -14.26 8.64 -11.42
N ASP A 156 -15.46 8.83 -11.94
CA ASP A 156 -16.63 9.23 -11.13
C ASP A 156 -16.88 8.20 -10.01
N ARG A 157 -16.82 6.90 -10.32
CA ARG A 157 -16.98 5.84 -9.31
C ARG A 157 -15.85 5.78 -8.29
N LEU A 158 -14.62 6.06 -8.69
CA LEU A 158 -13.47 6.08 -7.78
C LEU A 158 -13.55 7.28 -6.81
N ALA A 159 -13.96 8.45 -7.29
CA ALA A 159 -14.02 9.70 -6.53
C ALA A 159 -15.35 9.93 -5.81
N ALA A 160 -16.40 9.15 -6.12
CA ALA A 160 -17.74 9.33 -5.59
C ALA A 160 -17.79 9.23 -4.06
N LYS A 161 -18.60 10.10 -3.46
CA LYS A 161 -18.89 10.12 -2.01
C LYS A 161 -20.29 9.57 -1.75
N CYS A 162 -20.57 9.22 -0.50
CA CYS A 162 -21.90 8.80 -0.09
C CYS A 162 -22.95 9.86 -0.48
N GLY A 163 -23.99 9.41 -1.20
CA GLY A 163 -25.02 10.29 -1.76
C GLY A 163 -24.86 10.58 -3.26
N ASP A 164 -23.70 10.33 -3.86
CA ASP A 164 -23.51 10.46 -5.31
C ASP A 164 -24.07 9.23 -6.06
N ASP A 165 -24.63 9.42 -7.25
CA ASP A 165 -25.17 8.31 -8.07
C ASP A 165 -24.12 7.26 -8.43
N ALA A 166 -22.86 7.67 -8.60
CA ALA A 166 -21.72 6.81 -8.92
C ALA A 166 -21.14 6.07 -7.71
N TYR A 167 -21.59 6.38 -6.48
CA TYR A 167 -21.06 5.79 -5.27
C TYR A 167 -21.34 4.29 -5.19
N GLY A 168 -20.33 3.53 -4.78
CA GLY A 168 -20.44 2.07 -4.72
C GLY A 168 -19.25 1.39 -4.07
N GLY A 169 -19.22 0.06 -4.16
CA GLY A 169 -18.14 -0.73 -3.57
C GLY A 169 -16.74 -0.33 -4.05
N LEU A 170 -16.59 0.08 -5.33
CA LEU A 170 -15.29 0.53 -5.85
C LEU A 170 -14.80 1.79 -5.14
N SER A 171 -15.71 2.74 -4.88
CA SER A 171 -15.40 3.96 -4.12
C SER A 171 -14.80 3.61 -2.75
N LEU A 172 -15.48 2.75 -2.00
CA LEU A 172 -15.07 2.33 -0.66
C LEU A 172 -13.76 1.54 -0.65
N LEU A 173 -13.61 0.58 -1.58
CA LEU A 173 -12.44 -0.29 -1.66
C LEU A 173 -11.14 0.47 -1.98
N VAL A 174 -11.25 1.60 -2.66
CA VAL A 174 -10.10 2.48 -2.92
C VAL A 174 -9.97 3.53 -1.83
N GLN A 175 -11.06 4.22 -1.47
CA GLN A 175 -11.00 5.37 -0.56
C GLN A 175 -10.70 5.00 0.90
N LYS A 176 -10.78 3.74 1.29
CA LYS A 176 -10.33 3.30 2.63
C LYS A 176 -8.83 3.53 2.88
N ASP A 177 -8.02 3.51 1.80
CA ASP A 177 -6.57 3.66 1.86
C ASP A 177 -6.06 4.87 1.06
N TRP A 178 -6.89 5.41 0.13
CA TRP A 178 -6.49 6.45 -0.80
C TRP A 178 -7.50 7.59 -0.88
N GLU A 179 -7.02 8.79 -1.09
CA GLU A 179 -7.83 9.93 -1.50
C GLU A 179 -7.81 10.02 -3.02
N VAL A 180 -8.99 10.30 -3.60
CA VAL A 180 -9.16 10.39 -5.06
C VAL A 180 -9.76 11.75 -5.40
N GLU A 181 -9.07 12.50 -6.25
CA GLU A 181 -9.47 13.80 -6.74
C GLU A 181 -9.61 13.78 -8.27
N THR A 182 -10.73 14.24 -8.80
CA THR A 182 -10.89 14.45 -10.23
C THR A 182 -10.31 15.81 -10.62
N LEU A 183 -9.22 15.80 -11.39
CA LEU A 183 -8.49 17.00 -11.79
C LEU A 183 -9.09 17.67 -13.02
N ARG A 184 -9.49 16.87 -14.03
CA ARG A 184 -9.95 17.40 -15.32
C ARG A 184 -10.74 16.37 -16.10
N ILE A 185 -11.83 16.83 -16.78
CA ILE A 185 -12.52 16.05 -17.80
C ILE A 185 -11.84 16.28 -19.16
N VAL A 186 -11.63 15.21 -19.91
CA VAL A 186 -10.92 15.20 -21.17
C VAL A 186 -11.84 14.68 -22.27
N PRO A 187 -12.17 15.51 -23.29
CA PRO A 187 -13.10 15.14 -24.34
C PRO A 187 -12.47 14.13 -25.33
N PRO A 188 -13.31 13.33 -26.03
CA PRO A 188 -12.84 12.27 -26.93
C PRO A 188 -12.02 12.76 -28.14
N GLU A 189 -12.17 14.03 -28.52
CA GLU A 189 -11.53 14.64 -29.70
C GLU A 189 -10.00 14.67 -29.63
N VAL A 190 -9.44 14.60 -28.43
CA VAL A 190 -7.99 14.65 -28.20
C VAL A 190 -7.30 13.30 -28.36
N PHE A 191 -8.05 12.26 -28.74
CA PHE A 191 -7.54 10.90 -28.93
C PHE A 191 -7.62 10.42 -30.38
N ASN A 192 -6.70 9.53 -30.73
CA ASN A 192 -6.73 8.78 -31.99
C ASN A 192 -6.43 7.28 -31.74
N PRO A 193 -7.39 6.35 -32.02
CA PRO A 193 -8.76 6.61 -32.44
C PRO A 193 -9.59 7.31 -31.35
N LYS A 194 -10.62 8.05 -31.78
CA LYS A 194 -11.55 8.73 -30.88
C LYS A 194 -12.38 7.71 -30.09
N PRO A 195 -12.34 7.72 -28.75
CA PRO A 195 -13.22 6.89 -27.93
C PRO A 195 -14.68 7.36 -28.02
N LYS A 196 -15.61 6.54 -27.53
CA LYS A 196 -17.05 6.84 -27.55
C LYS A 196 -17.51 7.66 -26.35
N VAL A 197 -16.66 7.78 -25.32
CA VAL A 197 -16.99 8.40 -24.03
C VAL A 197 -15.89 9.37 -23.61
N ASP A 198 -16.24 10.32 -22.76
CA ASP A 198 -15.26 11.21 -22.14
C ASP A 198 -14.29 10.41 -21.26
N SER A 199 -13.09 10.94 -21.12
CA SER A 199 -12.10 10.53 -20.14
C SER A 199 -12.06 11.55 -18.99
N ALA A 200 -11.45 11.18 -17.90
CA ALA A 200 -11.08 12.11 -16.86
C ALA A 200 -9.68 11.79 -16.32
N VAL A 201 -8.99 12.82 -15.83
CA VAL A 201 -7.73 12.68 -15.12
C VAL A 201 -8.01 12.76 -13.64
N ILE A 202 -7.52 11.76 -12.91
CA ILE A 202 -7.61 11.70 -11.45
C ILE A 202 -6.22 11.71 -10.83
N ARG A 203 -6.14 12.28 -9.64
CA ARG A 203 -5.01 12.11 -8.72
C ARG A 203 -5.43 11.18 -7.59
N ILE A 204 -4.54 10.28 -7.23
CA ILE A 204 -4.72 9.33 -6.14
C ILE A 204 -3.53 9.50 -5.20
N THR A 205 -3.77 9.80 -3.93
CA THR A 205 -2.76 9.97 -2.89
C THR A 205 -3.11 9.13 -1.67
N PRO A 206 -2.12 8.67 -0.88
CA PRO A 206 -2.41 7.94 0.34
C PRO A 206 -3.31 8.75 1.26
N ARG A 207 -4.31 8.09 1.83
CA ARG A 207 -5.13 8.67 2.91
C ARG A 207 -4.30 8.78 4.18
N ASP A 208 -4.48 9.86 4.93
CA ASP A 208 -3.90 9.96 6.27
C ASP A 208 -4.39 8.78 7.13
N PRO A 209 -3.48 7.91 7.60
CA PRO A 209 -3.85 6.76 8.42
C PRO A 209 -4.64 7.13 9.69
N ALA A 210 -4.44 8.33 10.24
CA ALA A 210 -5.17 8.83 11.40
C ALA A 210 -6.59 9.33 11.09
N SER A 211 -6.95 9.47 9.81
CA SER A 211 -8.27 9.95 9.39
C SER A 211 -9.42 8.96 9.62
N LEU A 212 -9.10 7.68 9.81
CA LEU A 212 -10.04 6.60 10.11
C LEU A 212 -9.54 5.80 11.32
N PRO A 213 -10.45 5.27 12.16
CA PRO A 213 -10.07 4.28 13.17
C PRO A 213 -9.40 3.08 12.51
N VAL A 214 -8.47 2.41 13.20
CA VAL A 214 -7.90 1.15 12.71
C VAL A 214 -8.96 0.06 12.58
N PHE A 215 -8.86 -0.76 11.54
CA PHE A 215 -9.82 -1.83 11.24
C PHE A 215 -9.16 -2.93 10.40
N ASP A 216 -9.72 -4.13 10.43
CA ASP A 216 -9.31 -5.25 9.57
C ASP A 216 -9.74 -4.98 8.11
N ARG A 217 -8.74 -4.65 7.27
CA ARG A 217 -8.96 -4.32 5.85
C ARG A 217 -9.50 -5.50 5.05
N VAL A 218 -9.13 -6.73 5.41
CA VAL A 218 -9.59 -7.94 4.72
C VAL A 218 -11.07 -8.18 5.02
N LEU A 219 -11.47 -8.04 6.28
CA LEU A 219 -12.86 -8.12 6.69
C LEU A 219 -13.69 -7.00 6.08
N PHE A 220 -13.20 -5.76 6.09
CA PHE A 220 -13.85 -4.62 5.45
C PHE A 220 -14.12 -4.88 3.97
N ASP A 221 -13.10 -5.31 3.20
CA ASP A 221 -13.25 -5.63 1.78
C ASP A 221 -14.31 -6.70 1.53
N ARG A 222 -14.34 -7.73 2.37
CA ARG A 222 -15.33 -8.81 2.31
C ARG A 222 -16.74 -8.27 2.56
N LEU A 223 -16.95 -7.50 3.62
CA LEU A 223 -18.26 -6.95 3.98
C LEU A 223 -18.77 -5.97 2.91
N VAL A 224 -17.91 -5.09 2.38
CA VAL A 224 -18.25 -4.17 1.29
C VAL A 224 -18.67 -4.94 0.05
N ARG A 225 -17.92 -5.96 -0.38
CA ARG A 225 -18.30 -6.79 -1.55
C ARG A 225 -19.65 -7.47 -1.36
N MET A 226 -19.91 -7.99 -0.16
CA MET A 226 -21.21 -8.61 0.17
C MET A 226 -22.34 -7.58 0.13
N GLY A 227 -22.15 -6.42 0.78
CA GLY A 227 -23.15 -5.35 0.85
C GLY A 227 -23.54 -4.77 -0.51
N PHE A 228 -22.59 -4.68 -1.44
CA PHE A 228 -22.82 -4.18 -2.80
C PHE A 228 -23.14 -5.28 -3.83
N SER A 229 -23.27 -6.53 -3.42
CA SER A 229 -23.61 -7.65 -4.33
C SER A 229 -24.98 -7.50 -4.98
N GLN A 230 -25.94 -6.86 -4.31
CA GLN A 230 -27.30 -6.62 -4.81
C GLN A 230 -27.80 -5.22 -4.40
N ARG A 231 -27.58 -4.23 -5.27
CA ARG A 231 -27.81 -2.81 -5.01
C ARG A 231 -29.15 -2.44 -4.38
N ARG A 232 -30.24 -3.11 -4.77
CA ARG A 232 -31.61 -2.79 -4.29
C ARG A 232 -32.00 -3.46 -2.98
N LYS A 233 -31.17 -4.37 -2.43
CA LYS A 233 -31.48 -5.09 -1.18
C LYS A 233 -31.02 -4.33 0.05
N GLN A 234 -31.77 -4.51 1.14
CA GLN A 234 -31.38 -4.03 2.47
C GLN A 234 -30.12 -4.76 2.94
N LEU A 235 -29.25 -4.05 3.62
CA LEU A 235 -27.94 -4.54 4.03
C LEU A 235 -28.01 -5.76 4.96
N LYS A 236 -29.03 -5.83 5.84
CA LYS A 236 -29.28 -6.96 6.73
C LYS A 236 -29.46 -8.31 6.02
N ASN A 237 -29.88 -8.28 4.73
CA ASN A 237 -30.10 -9.48 3.94
C ASN A 237 -28.85 -9.90 3.13
N LEU A 238 -27.78 -9.12 3.19
CA LEU A 238 -26.57 -9.30 2.42
C LEU A 238 -25.35 -9.60 3.30
N LEU A 239 -25.32 -9.03 4.50
CA LEU A 239 -24.25 -9.29 5.46
C LEU A 239 -24.58 -10.53 6.31
N PRO A 240 -23.56 -11.22 6.83
CA PRO A 240 -23.77 -12.29 7.82
C PRO A 240 -24.39 -11.73 9.10
N GLU A 241 -24.94 -12.60 9.95
CA GLU A 241 -25.43 -12.17 11.27
C GLU A 241 -24.27 -11.55 12.06
N PRO A 242 -24.43 -10.31 12.58
CA PRO A 242 -23.38 -9.69 13.37
C PRO A 242 -23.21 -10.39 14.74
N PRO A 243 -22.04 -10.28 15.40
CA PRO A 243 -21.75 -10.89 16.70
C PRO A 243 -22.79 -10.55 17.80
N GLN A 244 -23.34 -9.34 17.73
CA GLN A 244 -24.52 -8.94 18.48
C GLN A 244 -25.73 -8.95 17.54
N SER A 245 -26.86 -8.38 17.90
CA SER A 245 -28.01 -8.34 16.98
C SER A 245 -27.85 -7.28 15.89
N TRP A 246 -28.56 -7.46 14.74
CA TRP A 246 -28.67 -6.43 13.72
C TRP A 246 -29.21 -5.11 14.28
N GLN A 247 -30.18 -5.21 15.22
CA GLN A 247 -30.78 -4.04 15.86
C GLN A 247 -29.73 -3.23 16.64
N ALA A 248 -28.88 -3.89 17.42
CA ALA A 248 -27.80 -3.24 18.17
C ALA A 248 -26.79 -2.56 17.23
N LEU A 249 -26.43 -3.19 16.09
CA LEU A 249 -25.55 -2.61 15.10
C LEU A 249 -26.13 -1.31 14.52
N VAL A 250 -27.37 -1.30 14.05
CA VAL A 250 -27.97 -0.09 13.44
C VAL A 250 -28.21 1.02 14.44
N GLU A 251 -28.51 0.71 15.69
CA GLU A 251 -28.59 1.67 16.79
C GLU A 251 -27.23 2.33 17.05
N ALA A 252 -26.16 1.55 17.16
CA ALA A 252 -24.80 2.06 17.32
C ALA A 252 -24.34 2.94 16.13
N LEU A 253 -24.75 2.58 14.91
CA LEU A 253 -24.51 3.37 13.72
C LEU A 253 -25.41 4.61 13.59
N GLY A 254 -26.52 4.67 14.34
CA GLY A 254 -27.52 5.74 14.21
C GLY A 254 -28.20 5.76 12.84
N VAL A 255 -28.54 4.58 12.29
CA VAL A 255 -29.13 4.42 10.95
C VAL A 255 -30.39 3.55 10.99
N PRO A 256 -31.33 3.66 10.01
CA PRO A 256 -32.51 2.80 9.93
C PRO A 256 -32.16 1.33 9.75
N ALA A 257 -32.95 0.42 10.33
CA ALA A 257 -32.76 -1.02 10.19
C ALA A 257 -32.88 -1.52 8.73
N ALA A 258 -33.57 -0.77 7.86
CA ALA A 258 -33.75 -1.06 6.44
C ALA A 258 -32.70 -0.45 5.53
N ILE A 259 -31.58 0.05 6.10
CA ILE A 259 -30.49 0.74 5.38
C ILE A 259 -29.94 -0.11 4.23
N ARG A 260 -29.55 0.55 3.14
CA ARG A 260 -28.84 -0.05 1.99
C ARG A 260 -27.37 0.30 2.01
N ALA A 261 -26.57 -0.46 1.28
CA ALA A 261 -25.12 -0.29 1.21
C ALA A 261 -24.69 1.10 0.74
N GLU A 262 -25.38 1.65 -0.24
CA GLU A 262 -25.08 2.96 -0.87
C GLU A 262 -25.42 4.18 -0.01
N GLU A 263 -26.20 3.97 1.06
CA GLU A 263 -26.60 5.03 1.99
C GLU A 263 -25.62 5.22 3.16
N LEU A 264 -24.55 4.39 3.22
CA LEU A 264 -23.55 4.43 4.29
C LEU A 264 -22.25 5.06 3.80
N SER A 265 -21.73 6.03 4.59
CA SER A 265 -20.41 6.62 4.35
C SER A 265 -19.28 5.64 4.62
N LEU A 266 -18.05 6.00 4.20
CA LEU A 266 -16.85 5.20 4.47
C LEU A 266 -16.64 4.97 5.97
N GLU A 267 -16.84 6.00 6.80
CA GLU A 267 -16.68 5.93 8.26
C GLU A 267 -17.65 4.93 8.87
N LYS A 268 -18.90 4.91 8.39
CA LYS A 268 -19.90 3.93 8.85
C LYS A 268 -19.57 2.51 8.40
N TRP A 269 -19.01 2.33 7.22
CA TRP A 269 -18.51 1.03 6.78
C TRP A 269 -17.32 0.55 7.62
N VAL A 270 -16.42 1.45 8.02
CA VAL A 270 -15.34 1.14 8.97
C VAL A 270 -15.92 0.75 10.34
N GLN A 271 -16.94 1.47 10.84
CA GLN A 271 -17.62 1.11 12.08
C GLN A 271 -18.27 -0.28 11.99
N ILE A 272 -18.88 -0.63 10.84
CA ILE A 272 -19.40 -1.97 10.59
C ILE A 272 -18.29 -3.02 10.67
N ALA A 273 -17.16 -2.81 9.97
CA ALA A 273 -16.04 -3.75 10.01
C ALA A 273 -15.57 -3.99 11.45
N ARG A 274 -15.35 -2.94 12.21
CA ARG A 274 -14.95 -2.99 13.63
C ARG A 274 -16.00 -3.73 14.50
N TRP A 275 -17.27 -3.54 14.23
CA TRP A 275 -18.34 -4.28 14.93
C TRP A 275 -18.26 -5.78 14.69
N TYR A 276 -17.98 -6.20 13.46
CA TYR A 276 -17.80 -7.61 13.12
C TYR A 276 -16.48 -8.20 13.64
N GLU A 277 -15.47 -7.38 13.91
CA GLU A 277 -14.26 -7.80 14.61
C GLU A 277 -14.52 -8.20 16.05
N ASN A 278 -15.63 -7.75 16.63
CA ASN A 278 -16.03 -8.00 18.03
C ASN A 278 -14.95 -7.62 19.04
N ARG A 279 -14.21 -6.53 18.75
CA ARG A 279 -13.16 -6.03 19.63
C ARG A 279 -13.73 -5.09 20.67
N THR A 280 -13.17 -5.17 21.87
CA THR A 280 -13.45 -4.22 22.96
C THR A 280 -12.38 -3.12 22.97
N GLU A 281 -12.67 -1.96 23.57
CA GLU A 281 -11.67 -0.91 23.80
C GLU A 281 -10.49 -1.40 24.68
N ALA A 282 -10.69 -2.50 25.41
CA ALA A 282 -9.63 -3.15 26.20
C ALA A 282 -8.55 -3.84 25.34
N ASP A 283 -8.88 -4.16 24.09
CA ASP A 283 -7.96 -4.79 23.13
C ASP A 283 -7.10 -3.76 22.38
N ALA A 284 -7.30 -2.47 22.64
CA ALA A 284 -6.66 -1.37 21.94
C ALA A 284 -5.37 -0.92 22.63
N GLY A 285 -4.24 -1.32 22.06
CA GLY A 285 -2.98 -0.59 22.18
C GLY A 285 -2.07 -0.97 23.36
N GLN A 286 -0.85 -0.50 23.25
CA GLN A 286 0.22 -0.62 24.21
C GLN A 286 -0.17 -0.03 25.57
N LYS A 287 -0.15 -0.83 26.61
CA LYS A 287 -0.59 -0.41 27.93
C LYS A 287 0.60 0.16 28.70
N ALA A 288 0.60 1.45 29.01
CA ALA A 288 1.63 2.09 29.83
C ALA A 288 1.82 1.42 31.21
N CYS A 289 0.85 0.62 31.65
CA CYS A 289 0.88 -0.13 32.91
C CYS A 289 1.50 -1.53 32.80
N GLU A 290 1.88 -2.01 31.63
CA GLU A 290 2.65 -3.25 31.46
C GLU A 290 3.91 -3.18 32.32
N VAL A 291 4.29 -4.29 32.96
CA VAL A 291 5.44 -4.34 33.88
C VAL A 291 6.57 -5.14 33.27
N PHE A 292 7.73 -4.51 33.13
CA PHE A 292 8.93 -5.10 32.56
C PHE A 292 10.01 -5.35 33.64
N ASP A 293 10.83 -6.36 33.42
CA ASP A 293 12.06 -6.54 34.18
C ASP A 293 13.09 -5.49 33.74
N VAL A 294 13.56 -4.69 34.68
CA VAL A 294 14.70 -3.79 34.50
C VAL A 294 15.97 -4.59 34.76
N VAL A 295 16.97 -4.47 33.88
CA VAL A 295 18.20 -5.23 33.94
C VAL A 295 19.42 -4.30 34.08
N ASN A 296 20.54 -4.88 34.52
CA ASN A 296 21.86 -4.20 34.55
C ASN A 296 22.60 -4.42 33.21
N GLU A 297 23.82 -3.89 33.06
CA GLU A 297 24.67 -4.03 31.88
C GLU A 297 25.06 -5.49 31.55
N ARG A 298 24.84 -6.44 32.48
CA ARG A 298 25.06 -7.88 32.28
C ARG A 298 23.77 -8.64 31.93
N ASN A 299 22.68 -7.92 31.66
CA ASN A 299 21.35 -8.49 31.44
C ASN A 299 20.79 -9.28 32.63
N GLU A 300 21.19 -8.92 33.88
CA GLU A 300 20.66 -9.52 35.10
C GLU A 300 19.53 -8.64 35.65
N VAL A 301 18.42 -9.25 36.05
CA VAL A 301 17.25 -8.53 36.59
C VAL A 301 17.61 -7.84 37.92
N ILE A 302 17.38 -6.53 38.00
CA ILE A 302 17.64 -5.71 39.19
C ILE A 302 16.38 -5.07 39.77
N GLY A 303 15.22 -5.21 39.08
CA GLY A 303 13.95 -4.70 39.55
C GLY A 303 12.89 -4.77 38.48
N GLN A 304 11.72 -4.22 38.77
CA GLN A 304 10.59 -4.17 37.86
C GLN A 304 10.03 -2.76 37.82
N ARG A 305 9.59 -2.30 36.65
CA ARG A 305 8.97 -0.98 36.43
C ARG A 305 7.89 -1.10 35.36
N THR A 306 6.97 -0.14 35.38
CA THR A 306 5.98 -0.04 34.30
C THR A 306 6.66 0.38 33.01
N ARG A 307 6.09 -0.02 31.87
CA ARG A 307 6.50 0.38 30.52
C ARG A 307 6.75 1.90 30.42
N GLY A 308 5.80 2.69 30.94
CA GLY A 308 5.91 4.14 30.92
C GLY A 308 7.10 4.69 31.70
N GLU A 309 7.49 4.06 32.80
CA GLU A 309 8.69 4.42 33.58
C GLU A 309 9.95 4.02 32.84
N VAL A 310 10.02 2.78 32.33
CA VAL A 310 11.18 2.23 31.61
C VAL A 310 11.56 3.13 30.42
N HIS A 311 10.63 3.48 29.58
CA HIS A 311 10.89 4.33 28.41
C HIS A 311 11.20 5.79 28.78
N ARG A 312 10.50 6.36 29.76
CA ARG A 312 10.76 7.73 30.23
C ARG A 312 12.17 7.88 30.83
N GLU A 313 12.60 6.88 31.61
CA GLU A 313 13.87 6.89 32.32
C GLU A 313 15.02 6.22 31.55
N LYS A 314 14.71 5.68 30.34
CA LYS A 314 15.64 4.96 29.44
C LYS A 314 16.36 3.82 30.17
N LEU A 315 15.62 3.05 30.96
CA LEU A 315 16.15 1.93 31.69
C LEU A 315 16.43 0.75 30.74
N LEU A 316 17.51 0.00 31.08
CA LEU A 316 17.81 -1.23 30.33
C LEU A 316 16.75 -2.28 30.60
N HIS A 317 16.23 -2.87 29.52
CA HIS A 317 15.20 -3.89 29.59
C HIS A 317 15.36 -4.88 28.42
N ARG A 318 14.43 -5.80 28.25
CA ARG A 318 14.51 -6.90 27.31
C ARG A 318 13.44 -6.80 26.21
N ALA A 319 13.82 -7.11 24.97
CA ALA A 319 12.90 -7.21 23.85
C ALA A 319 13.23 -8.42 22.98
N VAL A 320 12.26 -8.91 22.24
CA VAL A 320 12.42 -9.97 21.25
C VAL A 320 12.02 -9.44 19.89
N HIS A 321 12.81 -9.76 18.87
CA HIS A 321 12.47 -9.61 17.46
C HIS A 321 12.35 -10.98 16.82
N ILE A 322 11.34 -11.17 15.96
CA ILE A 322 11.11 -12.45 15.33
C ILE A 322 11.07 -12.26 13.80
N PHE A 323 11.85 -13.09 13.08
CA PHE A 323 11.72 -13.22 11.63
C PHE A 323 10.95 -14.49 11.31
N VAL A 324 9.79 -14.34 10.68
CA VAL A 324 9.02 -15.46 10.15
C VAL A 324 9.47 -15.73 8.72
N ILE A 325 9.90 -16.97 8.47
CA ILE A 325 10.44 -17.40 7.18
C ILE A 325 9.51 -18.46 6.58
N ASN A 326 9.10 -18.27 5.33
CA ASN A 326 8.29 -19.26 4.64
C ASN A 326 9.16 -20.31 3.93
N SER A 327 8.53 -21.37 3.39
CA SER A 327 9.21 -22.46 2.65
C SER A 327 9.94 -22.00 1.39
N ARG A 328 9.69 -20.79 0.90
CA ARG A 328 10.39 -20.15 -0.23
C ARG A 328 11.57 -19.28 0.20
N GLY A 329 11.91 -19.27 1.48
CA GLY A 329 12.98 -18.45 2.04
C GLY A 329 12.67 -16.96 2.14
N LYS A 330 11.40 -16.54 1.93
CA LYS A 330 10.99 -15.15 2.12
C LYS A 330 10.71 -14.86 3.57
N ILE A 331 10.97 -13.63 3.97
CA ILE A 331 10.75 -13.12 5.32
C ILE A 331 9.54 -12.21 5.31
N TYR A 332 8.63 -12.40 6.27
CA TYR A 332 7.52 -11.49 6.46
C TYR A 332 8.00 -10.24 7.20
N LEU A 333 7.79 -9.07 6.63
CA LEU A 333 7.98 -7.81 7.31
C LEU A 333 6.63 -7.14 7.54
N GLN A 334 6.51 -6.48 8.70
CA GLN A 334 5.34 -5.68 9.05
C GLN A 334 5.64 -4.19 8.94
N GLN A 335 4.63 -3.40 8.58
CA GLN A 335 4.65 -1.96 8.78
C GLN A 335 3.89 -1.64 10.06
N ARG A 336 4.55 -1.00 11.01
CA ARG A 336 3.98 -0.63 12.31
C ARG A 336 2.76 0.27 12.15
N SER A 337 1.75 0.07 12.98
CA SER A 337 0.56 0.94 13.01
C SER A 337 0.95 2.38 13.31
N HIS A 338 0.15 3.33 12.84
CA HIS A 338 0.29 4.74 13.18
C HIS A 338 -0.01 5.03 14.67
N LEU A 339 -0.60 4.05 15.39
CA LEU A 339 -0.90 4.14 16.81
C LEU A 339 0.32 3.82 17.72
N LYS A 340 1.40 3.28 17.14
CA LYS A 340 2.61 2.95 17.91
C LYS A 340 3.29 4.22 18.41
N ASP A 341 3.71 4.23 19.66
CA ASP A 341 4.42 5.33 20.33
C ASP A 341 5.87 5.49 19.82
N VAL A 342 6.50 4.37 19.45
CA VAL A 342 7.86 4.34 18.90
C VAL A 342 7.83 3.91 17.43
N SER A 343 8.52 4.64 16.57
CA SER A 343 8.67 4.34 15.14
C SER A 343 7.35 4.03 14.41
N PRO A 344 6.28 4.85 14.54
CA PRO A 344 5.03 4.63 13.82
C PRO A 344 5.26 4.63 12.31
N LEU A 345 4.52 3.78 11.57
CA LEU A 345 4.58 3.62 10.11
C LEU A 345 5.93 3.16 9.56
N LYS A 346 6.88 2.77 10.41
CA LYS A 346 8.15 2.16 9.98
C LYS A 346 7.97 0.67 9.74
N TRP A 347 8.79 0.12 8.85
CA TRP A 347 8.89 -1.31 8.66
C TRP A 347 9.70 -1.96 9.78
N ASP A 348 9.31 -3.16 10.17
CA ASP A 348 9.88 -3.87 11.31
C ASP A 348 9.91 -5.38 11.06
N SER A 349 10.44 -6.12 12.01
CA SER A 349 10.43 -7.58 12.09
C SER A 349 9.02 -8.15 11.89
N SER A 350 8.89 -9.43 11.70
CA SER A 350 7.59 -10.08 11.53
C SER A 350 6.67 -9.88 12.72
N ALA A 351 7.25 -9.97 13.92
CA ALA A 351 6.68 -9.56 15.20
C ALA A 351 7.81 -9.06 16.11
N ALA A 352 7.51 -8.18 17.07
CA ALA A 352 8.48 -7.67 18.02
C ALA A 352 7.78 -7.10 19.27
N GLY A 353 8.28 -7.46 20.44
CA GLY A 353 7.72 -6.98 21.69
C GLY A 353 8.69 -7.05 22.85
N HIS A 354 8.25 -6.50 23.98
CA HIS A 354 8.98 -6.54 25.23
C HIS A 354 8.62 -7.81 26.04
N LEU A 355 9.55 -8.24 26.86
CA LEU A 355 9.30 -9.33 27.77
C LEU A 355 8.50 -8.83 28.98
N ASP A 356 7.45 -9.53 29.31
CA ASP A 356 6.76 -9.35 30.60
C ASP A 356 7.68 -9.73 31.78
N ALA A 357 7.38 -9.18 32.93
CA ALA A 357 8.18 -9.47 34.15
C ALA A 357 8.25 -10.97 34.46
N GLY A 358 9.46 -11.53 34.46
CA GLY A 358 9.73 -12.96 34.68
C GLY A 358 9.53 -13.85 33.42
N GLU A 359 9.21 -13.29 32.28
CA GLU A 359 9.05 -14.04 31.00
C GLU A 359 10.42 -14.39 30.42
N SER A 360 10.51 -15.54 29.76
CA SER A 360 11.68 -15.87 28.93
C SER A 360 11.56 -15.31 27.51
N TYR A 361 12.69 -15.07 26.84
CA TYR A 361 12.70 -14.64 25.44
C TYR A 361 11.95 -15.61 24.51
N ALA A 362 12.03 -16.92 24.78
CA ALA A 362 11.39 -17.94 23.98
C ALA A 362 9.86 -17.88 24.13
N ASP A 363 9.36 -17.73 25.35
CA ASP A 363 7.93 -17.62 25.64
C ASP A 363 7.35 -16.32 25.06
N SER A 364 8.07 -15.20 25.27
CA SER A 364 7.70 -13.91 24.68
C SER A 364 7.59 -13.99 23.16
N ALA A 365 8.54 -14.63 22.48
CA ALA A 365 8.47 -14.78 21.01
C ALA A 365 7.23 -15.56 20.54
N VAL A 366 6.85 -16.62 21.25
CA VAL A 366 5.64 -17.41 20.92
C VAL A 366 4.38 -16.58 21.17
N ARG A 367 4.32 -15.84 22.28
CA ARG A 367 3.20 -14.96 22.62
C ARG A 367 3.02 -13.84 21.59
N GLU A 368 4.10 -13.12 21.24
CA GLU A 368 4.06 -12.02 20.28
C GLU A 368 3.62 -12.49 18.88
N LEU A 369 4.11 -13.65 18.40
CA LEU A 369 3.67 -14.23 17.13
C LEU A 369 2.16 -14.48 17.09
N LYS A 370 1.61 -14.94 18.21
CA LYS A 370 0.18 -15.20 18.34
C LYS A 370 -0.64 -13.92 18.43
N GLU A 371 -0.19 -12.96 19.22
CA GLU A 371 -0.91 -11.72 19.50
C GLU A 371 -0.88 -10.78 18.30
N GLU A 372 0.30 -10.52 17.72
CA GLU A 372 0.45 -9.53 16.65
C GLU A 372 0.01 -10.05 15.28
N ILE A 373 0.36 -11.30 14.93
CA ILE A 373 0.17 -11.85 13.57
C ILE A 373 -0.62 -13.16 13.51
N GLY A 374 -1.15 -13.63 14.63
CA GLY A 374 -2.07 -14.76 14.69
C GLY A 374 -1.45 -16.10 14.34
N ILE A 375 -0.14 -16.28 14.54
CA ILE A 375 0.58 -17.53 14.28
C ILE A 375 0.79 -18.30 15.57
N ASP A 376 0.34 -19.56 15.59
CA ASP A 376 0.64 -20.50 16.66
C ASP A 376 1.87 -21.34 16.28
N VAL A 377 2.96 -21.25 17.06
CA VAL A 377 4.16 -22.07 16.93
C VAL A 377 4.50 -22.71 18.29
N GLU A 378 5.11 -23.90 18.29
CA GLU A 378 5.54 -24.55 19.52
C GLU A 378 6.83 -23.98 20.10
N ALA A 379 7.72 -23.50 19.21
CA ALA A 379 9.00 -22.94 19.58
C ALA A 379 9.60 -22.05 18.49
N THR A 380 10.55 -21.22 18.87
CA THR A 380 11.33 -20.37 17.98
C THR A 380 12.83 -20.66 18.16
N GLU A 381 13.63 -20.45 17.11
CA GLU A 381 15.08 -20.68 17.10
C GLU A 381 15.83 -19.38 17.39
N LEU A 382 16.80 -19.40 18.30
CA LEU A 382 17.67 -18.25 18.55
C LEU A 382 18.63 -18.03 17.39
N ALA A 383 18.60 -16.87 16.76
CA ALA A 383 19.49 -16.50 15.65
C ALA A 383 20.61 -15.55 16.09
N ALA A 384 20.32 -14.58 16.95
CA ALA A 384 21.31 -13.64 17.43
C ALA A 384 20.91 -13.04 18.78
N GLU A 385 21.91 -12.74 19.60
CA GLU A 385 21.80 -11.91 20.79
C GLU A 385 22.44 -10.55 20.50
N ILE A 386 21.76 -9.47 20.84
CA ILE A 386 22.15 -8.11 20.52
C ILE A 386 22.18 -7.32 21.83
N PRO A 387 23.33 -6.74 22.19
CA PRO A 387 23.45 -5.98 23.42
C PRO A 387 22.66 -4.68 23.38
N ALA A 388 22.23 -4.22 24.53
CA ALA A 388 21.53 -2.95 24.67
C ALA A 388 22.40 -1.76 24.25
N GLY A 389 21.82 -0.78 23.60
CA GLY A 389 22.49 0.44 23.15
C GLY A 389 21.53 1.42 22.46
N ASP A 390 22.07 2.51 21.92
CA ASP A 390 21.28 3.56 21.24
C ASP A 390 20.54 3.05 19.98
N ASN A 391 21.03 1.97 19.37
CA ASN A 391 20.44 1.36 18.17
C ASN A 391 19.36 0.33 18.49
N THR A 392 19.19 -0.01 19.76
CA THR A 392 18.15 -0.93 20.26
C THR A 392 17.26 -0.26 21.30
N ASP A 393 17.21 1.06 21.34
CA ASP A 393 16.43 1.85 22.29
C ASP A 393 16.64 1.42 23.76
N HIS A 394 17.92 1.06 24.12
CA HIS A 394 18.36 0.53 25.43
C HIS A 394 17.86 -0.88 25.77
N GLU A 395 17.51 -1.67 24.75
CA GLU A 395 17.02 -3.04 24.90
C GLU A 395 18.11 -4.09 24.69
N PHE A 396 18.18 -5.10 25.55
CA PHE A 396 18.82 -6.37 25.24
C PHE A 396 17.86 -7.18 24.35
N VAL A 397 18.28 -7.47 23.13
CA VAL A 397 17.41 -8.08 22.13
C VAL A 397 17.86 -9.50 21.80
N GLU A 398 16.95 -10.47 21.83
CA GLU A 398 17.11 -11.72 21.10
C GLU A 398 16.37 -11.66 19.76
N LEU A 399 17.11 -11.92 18.69
CA LEU A 399 16.50 -12.21 17.40
C LEU A 399 16.21 -13.70 17.29
N ARG A 400 14.95 -14.04 17.03
CA ARG A 400 14.49 -15.41 16.92
C ARG A 400 13.87 -15.68 15.55
N LEU A 401 13.90 -16.95 15.12
CA LEU A 401 13.34 -17.38 13.84
C LEU A 401 12.13 -18.29 14.08
N ALA A 402 11.11 -18.13 13.25
CA ALA A 402 9.97 -19.02 13.16
C ALA A 402 9.71 -19.40 11.70
N LYS A 403 9.17 -20.61 11.46
CA LYS A 403 8.79 -21.06 10.12
C LYS A 403 7.27 -21.07 9.99
N HIS A 404 6.74 -20.47 8.91
CA HIS A 404 5.29 -20.45 8.67
C HIS A 404 4.97 -20.24 7.20
N ASP A 405 4.02 -21.03 6.68
CA ASP A 405 3.50 -20.93 5.30
C ASP A 405 2.01 -20.58 5.23
N GLY A 406 1.36 -20.53 6.39
CA GLY A 406 -0.08 -20.28 6.48
C GLY A 406 -0.45 -18.80 6.32
N PRO A 407 -1.73 -18.49 6.42
CA PRO A 407 -2.20 -17.11 6.42
C PRO A 407 -1.73 -16.35 7.66
N ILE A 408 -1.43 -15.08 7.48
CA ILE A 408 -1.09 -14.16 8.57
C ILE A 408 -2.30 -13.24 8.82
N ARG A 409 -2.63 -13.06 10.09
CA ARG A 409 -3.70 -12.18 10.52
C ARG A 409 -3.13 -11.10 11.44
N CYS A 410 -2.81 -9.97 10.87
CA CYS A 410 -2.28 -8.83 11.62
C CYS A 410 -3.34 -8.23 12.55
N LEU A 411 -2.91 -7.85 13.75
CA LEU A 411 -3.67 -7.01 14.67
C LEU A 411 -3.57 -5.55 14.20
N PRO A 412 -4.65 -4.89 13.74
CA PRO A 412 -4.56 -3.56 13.12
C PRO A 412 -4.05 -2.45 14.04
N GLU A 413 -4.20 -2.59 15.36
CA GLU A 413 -3.66 -1.68 16.36
C GLU A 413 -2.13 -1.69 16.37
N GLU A 414 -1.53 -2.85 16.08
CA GLU A 414 -0.08 -3.08 16.08
C GLU A 414 0.51 -2.90 14.68
N ILE A 415 -0.17 -3.40 13.65
CA ILE A 415 0.33 -3.58 12.29
C ILE A 415 -0.61 -2.95 11.26
N ALA A 416 -0.11 -1.97 10.51
CA ALA A 416 -0.85 -1.34 9.41
C ALA A 416 -1.01 -2.27 8.21
N CYS A 417 0.06 -2.96 7.82
CA CYS A 417 0.11 -3.97 6.76
C CYS A 417 1.40 -4.79 6.85
N GLY A 418 1.53 -5.83 6.04
CA GLY A 418 2.76 -6.61 5.94
C GLY A 418 2.86 -7.39 4.63
N GLU A 419 4.07 -7.82 4.27
CA GLU A 419 4.35 -8.54 3.02
C GLU A 419 5.60 -9.44 3.15
N TRP A 420 5.70 -10.41 2.26
CA TRP A 420 6.81 -11.34 2.14
C TRP A 420 7.88 -10.84 1.17
N PHE A 421 9.07 -10.54 1.68
CA PHE A 421 10.22 -10.09 0.89
C PHE A 421 11.29 -11.16 0.81
N THR A 422 12.08 -11.16 -0.28
CA THR A 422 13.31 -11.95 -0.33
C THR A 422 14.39 -11.27 0.52
N PRO A 423 15.38 -12.03 1.06
CA PRO A 423 16.51 -11.41 1.76
C PRO A 423 17.24 -10.37 0.90
N GLU A 424 17.32 -10.59 -0.40
CA GLU A 424 17.98 -9.69 -1.37
C GLU A 424 17.20 -8.37 -1.51
N ASP A 425 15.85 -8.41 -1.55
CA ASP A 425 15.02 -7.21 -1.58
C ASP A 425 15.20 -6.39 -0.30
N ILE A 426 15.26 -7.06 0.86
CA ILE A 426 15.46 -6.41 2.16
C ILE A 426 16.87 -5.80 2.23
N ASP A 427 17.92 -6.52 1.80
CA ASP A 427 19.28 -6.01 1.77
C ASP A 427 19.37 -4.73 0.94
N ALA A 428 18.82 -4.77 -0.27
CA ALA A 428 18.81 -3.62 -1.17
C ALA A 428 18.05 -2.43 -0.56
N TRP A 429 16.89 -2.70 0.06
CA TRP A 429 16.05 -1.68 0.65
C TRP A 429 16.67 -1.08 1.93
N VAL A 430 17.17 -1.90 2.85
CA VAL A 430 17.85 -1.42 4.08
C VAL A 430 19.08 -0.58 3.73
N ASN A 431 19.85 -0.97 2.70
CA ASN A 431 21.03 -0.22 2.27
C ASN A 431 20.67 1.12 1.61
N ALA A 432 19.64 1.15 0.79
CA ALA A 432 19.22 2.35 0.07
C ALA A 432 18.44 3.32 0.96
N ARG A 433 17.61 2.80 1.88
CA ARG A 433 16.62 3.58 2.64
C ARG A 433 16.47 3.06 4.08
N PRO A 434 17.54 3.06 4.90
CA PRO A 434 17.46 2.57 6.28
C PRO A 434 16.44 3.33 7.14
N GLN A 435 16.12 4.58 6.76
CA GLN A 435 15.12 5.40 7.45
C GLN A 435 13.67 4.89 7.31
N ASP A 436 13.39 3.96 6.41
CA ASP A 436 12.07 3.37 6.27
C ASP A 436 11.78 2.33 7.36
N PHE A 437 12.80 1.93 8.09
CA PHE A 437 12.74 0.86 9.09
C PHE A 437 12.87 1.38 10.52
N ALA A 438 12.35 0.61 11.48
CA ALA A 438 12.66 0.76 12.88
C ALA A 438 14.15 0.44 13.14
N LYS A 439 14.79 1.17 14.06
CA LYS A 439 16.25 1.00 14.34
C LYS A 439 16.58 -0.41 14.81
N GLY A 440 15.76 -0.96 15.70
CA GLY A 440 15.90 -2.33 16.21
C GLY A 440 15.93 -3.35 15.08
N PHE A 441 15.01 -3.24 14.12
CA PHE A 441 15.01 -4.11 12.94
C PHE A 441 16.32 -4.04 12.15
N VAL A 442 16.80 -2.83 11.83
CA VAL A 442 18.05 -2.68 11.05
C VAL A 442 19.21 -3.33 11.76
N THR A 443 19.27 -3.22 13.10
CA THR A 443 20.30 -3.84 13.93
C THR A 443 20.18 -5.37 13.91
N CYS A 444 19.00 -5.91 14.10
CA CYS A 444 18.70 -7.34 14.00
C CYS A 444 19.03 -7.91 12.63
N TRP A 445 18.61 -7.19 11.56
CA TRP A 445 18.87 -7.59 10.19
C TRP A 445 20.37 -7.73 9.91
N LYS A 446 21.15 -6.72 10.24
CA LYS A 446 22.62 -6.74 10.06
C LYS A 446 23.29 -7.86 10.86
N ALA A 447 22.86 -8.07 12.10
CA ALA A 447 23.40 -9.14 12.94
C ALA A 447 23.11 -10.54 12.35
N TRP A 448 21.91 -10.74 11.81
CA TRP A 448 21.53 -12.00 11.18
C TRP A 448 22.29 -12.24 9.88
N ARG A 449 22.35 -11.23 8.99
CA ARG A 449 23.06 -11.34 7.71
C ARG A 449 24.57 -11.55 7.84
N ALA A 450 25.17 -11.08 8.94
CA ALA A 450 26.59 -11.32 9.21
C ALA A 450 26.91 -12.78 9.60
N LYS A 451 25.88 -13.58 9.97
CA LYS A 451 26.03 -15.00 10.33
C LYS A 451 25.55 -15.95 9.22
N ALA A 452 24.77 -15.46 8.26
CA ALA A 452 24.25 -16.21 7.11
C ALA A 452 25.25 -16.20 5.94
#